data_cceaa7e4fa2a3610ac0c2e9f73869091
#
_entry.id   cceaa7e4fa2a3610ac0c2e9f73869091
#
_cell.length_a   1.000
_cell.length_b   1.000
_cell.length_c   1.000
_cell.angle_alpha   90.00
_cell.angle_beta   90.00
_cell.angle_gamma   90.00
#
_symmetry.space_group_name_H-M   'P 1'
#
loop_
_entity.id
_entity.type
_entity.pdbx_description
1 polymer ?
#
loop_
_entity_poly.entity_id
_entity_poly.type
_entity_poly.pdbx_seq_one_letter_code
_entity_poly.pdbx_strand_id
1 'polypeptide(L)'
;AEIPPTENIKKYLELGADMVIFSGGKEIRGPQSSGLILGKKQWIAACDANCCPQYSIGRPMKIDKETIVGLVKAVEIFVSKDYDLQLKKWEKLSEKIFELLKNHEQAEVSTGYPTEPGIQPTNILRVYIKPLRRTAKRVYEDLIRLSTPVYTHLDKDRLVINPQCLNEAEIEYMCKEIINSL
;
A
#
# COMPACT_ATOMS: atom_id res chain seq x y z
N ALA A 1 0.38 -5.17 -11.61
CA ALA A 1 1.69 -5.60 -11.14
C ALA A 1 2.03 -4.91 -9.82
N GLU A 2 3.02 -5.43 -9.13
CA GLU A 2 3.39 -4.97 -7.80
C GLU A 2 4.44 -3.86 -7.86
N ILE A 3 4.14 -2.76 -7.22
CA ILE A 3 5.07 -1.70 -6.84
C ILE A 3 4.72 -1.30 -5.40
N PRO A 4 5.66 -0.87 -4.56
CA PRO A 4 7.08 -0.71 -4.80
C PRO A 4 7.85 -2.04 -4.83
N PRO A 5 9.16 -2.11 -5.12
CA PRO A 5 10.06 -1.00 -5.39
C PRO A 5 9.92 -0.42 -6.81
N THR A 6 10.55 0.72 -7.08
CA THR A 6 10.44 1.46 -8.35
C THR A 6 10.92 0.64 -9.55
N GLU A 7 11.92 -0.21 -9.35
CA GLU A 7 12.51 -1.10 -10.36
C GLU A 7 11.49 -2.08 -10.95
N ASN A 8 10.46 -2.44 -10.17
CA ASN A 8 9.41 -3.34 -10.61
C ASN A 8 8.61 -2.82 -11.80
N ILE A 9 8.67 -1.52 -12.09
CA ILE A 9 8.08 -0.95 -13.32
C ILE A 9 8.65 -1.65 -14.57
N LYS A 10 9.95 -1.97 -14.58
CA LYS A 10 10.64 -2.60 -15.73
C LYS A 10 10.83 -4.09 -15.55
N LYS A 11 11.01 -4.56 -14.33
CA LYS A 11 11.36 -5.93 -13.97
C LYS A 11 10.53 -7.00 -14.68
N TYR A 12 9.22 -6.85 -14.73
CA TYR A 12 8.36 -7.87 -15.34
C TYR A 12 8.49 -7.92 -16.87
N LEU A 13 8.80 -6.81 -17.52
CA LEU A 13 9.11 -6.76 -18.95
C LEU A 13 10.46 -7.43 -19.24
N GLU A 14 11.45 -7.23 -18.39
CA GLU A 14 12.76 -7.88 -18.46
C GLU A 14 12.66 -9.39 -18.25
N LEU A 15 11.70 -9.84 -17.42
CA LEU A 15 11.38 -11.26 -17.22
C LEU A 15 10.56 -11.88 -18.37
N GLY A 16 10.24 -11.12 -19.41
CA GLY A 16 9.61 -11.61 -20.64
C GLY A 16 8.13 -11.29 -20.80
N ALA A 17 7.51 -10.54 -19.90
CA ALA A 17 6.13 -10.08 -20.10
C ALA A 17 6.01 -9.19 -21.34
N ASP A 18 4.93 -9.34 -22.10
CA ASP A 18 4.64 -8.48 -23.24
C ASP A 18 4.05 -7.14 -22.82
N MET A 19 3.24 -7.15 -21.77
CA MET A 19 2.61 -5.97 -21.16
C MET A 19 2.50 -6.13 -19.65
N VAL A 20 2.57 -5.01 -18.93
CA VAL A 20 2.41 -4.93 -17.48
C VAL A 20 1.45 -3.80 -17.15
N ILE A 21 0.53 -4.03 -16.25
CA ILE A 21 -0.48 -3.04 -15.84
C ILE A 21 -0.28 -2.69 -14.36
N PHE A 22 -0.26 -1.39 -14.07
CA PHE A 22 -0.19 -0.85 -12.72
C PHE A 22 -1.40 0.01 -12.42
N SER A 23 -1.91 -0.06 -11.19
CA SER A 23 -2.92 0.87 -10.71
C SER A 23 -2.30 2.24 -10.46
N GLY A 24 -2.90 3.29 -10.99
CA GLY A 24 -2.41 4.65 -10.82
C GLY A 24 -2.72 5.24 -9.43
N GLY A 25 -3.85 4.84 -8.83
CA GLY A 25 -4.31 5.38 -7.54
C GLY A 25 -3.76 4.70 -6.29
N LYS A 26 -2.85 3.72 -6.43
CA LYS A 26 -2.19 3.05 -5.29
C LYS A 26 -0.84 3.73 -4.99
N GLU A 27 0.26 2.99 -4.97
CA GLU A 27 1.58 3.52 -4.60
C GLU A 27 2.11 4.62 -5.56
N ILE A 28 1.66 4.63 -6.80
CA ILE A 28 1.95 5.75 -7.72
C ILE A 28 1.34 7.06 -7.20
N ARG A 29 0.24 6.98 -6.41
CA ARG A 29 -0.47 8.12 -5.80
C ARG A 29 -1.01 9.10 -6.82
N GLY A 30 -1.37 8.61 -7.99
CA GLY A 30 -2.11 9.33 -9.01
C GLY A 30 -3.62 9.27 -8.79
N PRO A 31 -4.42 9.74 -9.76
CA PRO A 31 -5.87 9.67 -9.68
C PRO A 31 -6.37 8.24 -9.47
N GLN A 32 -7.39 8.08 -8.60
CA GLN A 32 -7.86 6.77 -8.14
C GLN A 32 -8.32 5.86 -9.28
N SER A 33 -9.00 6.41 -10.29
CA SER A 33 -9.53 5.67 -11.44
C SER A 33 -8.58 5.62 -12.64
N SER A 34 -7.27 5.72 -12.40
CA SER A 34 -6.26 5.65 -13.44
C SER A 34 -5.46 4.35 -13.42
N GLY A 35 -4.85 4.04 -14.55
CA GLY A 35 -3.95 2.90 -14.72
C GLY A 35 -2.84 3.20 -15.73
N LEU A 36 -1.70 2.55 -15.53
CA LEU A 36 -0.53 2.64 -16.41
C LEU A 36 -0.31 1.29 -17.07
N ILE A 37 -0.24 1.28 -18.40
CA ILE A 37 0.15 0.09 -19.17
C ILE A 37 1.55 0.35 -19.74
N LEU A 38 2.46 -0.57 -19.47
CA LEU A 38 3.81 -0.59 -20.07
C LEU A 38 3.98 -1.88 -20.86
N GLY A 39 4.74 -1.83 -21.97
CA GLY A 39 4.92 -3.02 -22.77
C GLY A 39 5.70 -2.81 -24.05
N LYS A 40 5.82 -3.90 -24.82
CA LYS A 40 6.44 -3.87 -26.14
C LYS A 40 5.64 -2.94 -27.07
N LYS A 41 6.35 -2.17 -27.89
CA LYS A 41 5.79 -1.12 -28.76
C LYS A 41 4.56 -1.59 -29.57
N GLN A 42 4.61 -2.79 -30.11
CA GLN A 42 3.50 -3.36 -30.90
C GLN A 42 2.23 -3.53 -30.11
N TRP A 43 2.31 -3.94 -28.83
CA TRP A 43 1.15 -4.15 -27.98
C TRP A 43 0.59 -2.83 -27.46
N ILE A 44 1.44 -1.87 -27.15
CA ILE A 44 1.00 -0.52 -26.79
C ILE A 44 0.31 0.16 -27.96
N ALA A 45 0.83 0.02 -29.18
CA ALA A 45 0.15 0.53 -30.38
C ALA A 45 -1.21 -0.15 -30.62
N ALA A 46 -1.33 -1.46 -30.33
CA ALA A 46 -2.61 -2.16 -30.41
C ALA A 46 -3.60 -1.65 -29.35
N CYS A 47 -3.15 -1.36 -28.13
CA CYS A 47 -3.99 -0.72 -27.11
C CYS A 47 -4.47 0.66 -27.56
N ASP A 48 -3.59 1.50 -28.07
CA ASP A 48 -3.91 2.83 -28.56
C ASP A 48 -4.92 2.81 -29.70
N ALA A 49 -4.79 1.90 -30.67
CA ALA A 49 -5.73 1.72 -31.76
C ALA A 49 -7.11 1.26 -31.29
N ASN A 50 -7.24 0.66 -30.10
CA ASN A 50 -8.48 0.14 -29.57
C ASN A 50 -9.05 0.96 -28.39
N CYS A 51 -8.33 1.98 -27.93
CA CYS A 51 -8.79 2.89 -26.88
C CYS A 51 -9.48 4.14 -27.44
N CYS A 52 -10.05 4.95 -26.55
CA CYS A 52 -10.51 6.30 -26.88
C CYS A 52 -9.31 7.14 -27.39
N PRO A 53 -9.44 7.93 -28.48
CA PRO A 53 -10.69 8.35 -29.15
C PRO A 53 -11.21 7.42 -30.26
N GLN A 54 -10.53 6.31 -30.53
CA GLN A 54 -10.92 5.39 -31.59
C GLN A 54 -12.28 4.73 -31.32
N TYR A 55 -13.09 4.51 -32.36
CA TYR A 55 -14.35 3.79 -32.28
C TYR A 55 -14.10 2.28 -32.26
N SER A 56 -13.58 1.75 -31.16
CA SER A 56 -13.25 0.35 -30.96
C SER A 56 -13.69 -0.14 -29.58
N ILE A 57 -13.31 -1.35 -29.21
CA ILE A 57 -13.74 -2.03 -27.98
C ILE A 57 -13.46 -1.23 -26.69
N GLY A 58 -12.36 -0.47 -26.66
CA GLY A 58 -11.97 0.36 -25.52
C GLY A 58 -12.62 1.75 -25.48
N ARG A 59 -13.44 2.10 -26.48
CA ARG A 59 -14.07 3.43 -26.55
C ARG A 59 -14.89 3.83 -25.30
N PRO A 60 -15.65 2.94 -24.68
CA PRO A 60 -16.41 3.26 -23.48
C PRO A 60 -15.55 3.52 -22.24
N MET A 61 -14.30 3.09 -22.25
CA MET A 61 -13.36 3.21 -21.12
C MET A 61 -12.48 4.46 -21.25
N LYS A 62 -13.02 5.53 -21.81
CA LYS A 62 -12.29 6.78 -21.96
C LYS A 62 -11.96 7.42 -20.62
N ILE A 63 -10.78 8.04 -20.56
CA ILE A 63 -10.30 8.78 -19.40
C ILE A 63 -10.27 10.26 -19.80
N ASP A 64 -10.61 11.15 -18.86
CA ASP A 64 -10.47 12.59 -19.05
C ASP A 64 -8.99 13.02 -19.07
N LYS A 65 -8.73 14.18 -19.65
CA LYS A 65 -7.37 14.71 -19.79
C LYS A 65 -6.76 15.08 -18.42
N GLU A 66 -7.57 15.48 -17.46
CA GLU A 66 -7.16 15.85 -16.11
C GLU A 66 -6.60 14.63 -15.39
N THR A 67 -7.24 13.48 -15.50
CA THR A 67 -6.76 12.20 -14.97
C THR A 67 -5.47 11.75 -15.66
N ILE A 68 -5.35 11.93 -16.98
CA ILE A 68 -4.11 11.59 -17.72
C ILE A 68 -2.94 12.45 -17.22
N VAL A 69 -3.11 13.77 -17.15
CA VAL A 69 -2.06 14.70 -16.69
C VAL A 69 -1.69 14.41 -15.23
N GLY A 70 -2.69 14.17 -14.39
CA GLY A 70 -2.48 13.79 -12.99
C GLY A 70 -1.68 12.50 -12.84
N LEU A 71 -1.97 11.47 -13.64
CA LEU A 71 -1.22 10.22 -13.62
C LEU A 71 0.21 10.39 -14.12
N VAL A 72 0.42 11.12 -15.22
CA VAL A 72 1.76 11.40 -15.75
C VAL A 72 2.62 12.07 -14.68
N LYS A 73 2.07 13.12 -14.03
CA LYS A 73 2.79 13.81 -12.94
C LYS A 73 3.08 12.89 -11.75
N ALA A 74 2.14 12.04 -11.38
CA ALA A 74 2.34 11.08 -10.30
C ALA A 74 3.44 10.05 -10.63
N VAL A 75 3.49 9.56 -11.88
CA VAL A 75 4.56 8.65 -12.34
C VAL A 75 5.92 9.35 -12.33
N GLU A 76 6.03 10.60 -12.80
CA GLU A 76 7.27 11.39 -12.73
C GLU A 76 7.80 11.50 -11.29
N ILE A 77 6.90 11.82 -10.34
CA ILE A 77 7.24 11.89 -8.92
C ILE A 77 7.65 10.50 -8.40
N PHE A 78 6.90 9.46 -8.75
CA PHE A 78 7.17 8.09 -8.30
C PHE A 78 8.54 7.60 -8.74
N VAL A 79 8.92 7.76 -10.01
CA VAL A 79 10.21 7.29 -10.52
C VAL A 79 11.40 8.13 -10.06
N SER A 80 11.16 9.36 -9.57
CA SER A 80 12.19 10.21 -8.98
C SER A 80 12.44 9.99 -7.50
N LYS A 81 11.61 9.19 -6.83
CA LYS A 81 11.75 8.90 -5.40
C LYS A 81 12.94 7.97 -5.12
N ASP A 82 13.69 8.32 -4.10
CA ASP A 82 14.61 7.39 -3.44
C ASP A 82 13.78 6.40 -2.59
N TYR A 83 13.62 5.21 -3.14
CA TYR A 83 12.77 4.20 -2.52
C TYR A 83 13.45 3.56 -1.29
N ASP A 84 14.77 3.43 -1.29
CA ASP A 84 15.51 2.91 -0.13
C ASP A 84 15.37 3.84 1.07
N LEU A 85 15.41 5.15 0.82
CA LEU A 85 15.14 6.13 1.88
C LEU A 85 13.72 6.02 2.41
N GLN A 86 12.74 5.77 1.52
CA GLN A 86 11.35 5.58 1.93
C GLN A 86 11.16 4.30 2.74
N LEU A 87 11.78 3.19 2.36
CA LEU A 87 11.75 1.94 3.13
C LEU A 87 12.33 2.14 4.54
N LYS A 88 13.48 2.79 4.65
CA LYS A 88 14.10 3.12 5.96
C LYS A 88 13.19 3.99 6.83
N LYS A 89 12.42 4.91 6.24
CA LYS A 89 11.44 5.69 7.00
C LYS A 89 10.33 4.80 7.56
N TRP A 90 9.75 3.94 6.75
CA TRP A 90 8.71 3.03 7.22
C TRP A 90 9.23 2.03 8.26
N GLU A 91 10.45 1.53 8.09
CA GLU A 91 11.09 0.67 9.07
C GLU A 91 11.22 1.35 10.43
N LYS A 92 11.72 2.60 10.46
CA LYS A 92 11.79 3.41 11.69
C LYS A 92 10.42 3.65 12.34
N LEU A 93 9.36 3.87 11.54
CA LEU A 93 8.01 3.99 12.09
C LEU A 93 7.56 2.68 12.74
N SER A 94 7.79 1.52 12.10
CA SER A 94 7.47 0.21 12.67
C SER A 94 8.26 -0.08 13.93
N GLU A 95 9.55 0.24 13.96
CA GLU A 95 10.40 0.12 15.16
C GLU A 95 9.87 0.98 16.30
N LYS A 96 9.53 2.25 16.03
CA LYS A 96 8.96 3.17 17.03
C LYS A 96 7.64 2.62 17.60
N ILE A 97 6.76 2.12 16.76
CA ILE A 97 5.49 1.51 17.17
C ILE A 97 5.76 0.26 18.04
N PHE A 98 6.68 -0.61 17.60
CA PHE A 98 7.07 -1.79 18.35
C PHE A 98 7.62 -1.42 19.75
N GLU A 99 8.51 -0.46 19.84
CA GLU A 99 9.09 0.00 21.10
C GLU A 99 8.03 0.51 22.10
N LEU A 100 7.00 1.21 21.59
CA LEU A 100 5.92 1.72 22.43
C LEU A 100 4.98 0.60 22.94
N LEU A 101 4.88 -0.51 22.23
CA LEU A 101 3.90 -1.57 22.53
C LEU A 101 4.51 -2.86 23.10
N LYS A 102 5.79 -3.14 22.87
CA LYS A 102 6.43 -4.45 23.15
C LYS A 102 6.35 -4.95 24.59
N ASN A 103 6.24 -4.05 25.56
CA ASN A 103 6.23 -4.39 26.98
C ASN A 103 4.83 -4.40 27.59
N HIS A 104 3.77 -4.36 26.78
CA HIS A 104 2.41 -4.34 27.28
C HIS A 104 1.96 -5.75 27.69
N GLU A 105 1.57 -5.93 28.97
CA GLU A 105 1.25 -7.24 29.56
C GLU A 105 0.02 -7.93 28.95
N GLN A 106 -0.82 -7.21 28.22
CA GLN A 106 -2.05 -7.75 27.64
C GLN A 106 -1.93 -8.11 26.16
N ALA A 107 -0.73 -8.03 25.58
CA ALA A 107 -0.50 -8.38 24.18
C ALA A 107 0.90 -8.97 23.94
N GLU A 108 0.98 -9.91 23.01
CA GLU A 108 2.24 -10.31 22.38
C GLU A 108 2.45 -9.41 21.16
N VAL A 109 3.57 -8.69 21.15
CA VAL A 109 3.91 -7.77 20.07
C VAL A 109 5.17 -8.24 19.36
N SER A 110 5.14 -8.28 18.05
CA SER A 110 6.28 -8.69 17.21
C SER A 110 6.36 -7.86 15.94
N THR A 111 7.51 -7.88 15.30
CA THR A 111 7.70 -7.30 13.96
C THR A 111 7.97 -8.41 12.95
N GLY A 112 7.65 -8.16 11.69
CA GLY A 112 7.91 -9.10 10.61
C GLY A 112 7.48 -8.58 9.25
N TYR A 113 7.93 -9.29 8.22
CA TYR A 113 7.46 -9.07 6.86
C TYR A 113 6.29 -10.01 6.56
N PRO A 114 5.31 -9.59 5.73
CA PRO A 114 4.20 -10.47 5.38
C PRO A 114 4.69 -11.67 4.55
N THR A 115 4.26 -12.85 4.94
CA THR A 115 4.57 -14.11 4.25
C THR A 115 3.36 -14.75 3.56
N GLU A 116 2.17 -14.20 3.81
CA GLU A 116 0.92 -14.74 3.27
C GLU A 116 0.75 -14.38 1.79
N PRO A 117 0.33 -15.32 0.93
CA PRO A 117 0.02 -15.03 -0.46
C PRO A 117 -1.02 -13.91 -0.61
N GLY A 118 -0.77 -12.97 -1.51
CA GLY A 118 -1.69 -11.87 -1.81
C GLY A 118 -1.55 -10.65 -0.90
N ILE A 119 -0.75 -10.70 0.17
CA ILE A 119 -0.45 -9.52 0.99
C ILE A 119 0.76 -8.79 0.42
N GLN A 120 0.52 -7.62 -0.11
CA GLN A 120 1.53 -6.79 -0.76
C GLN A 120 1.60 -5.39 -0.12
N PRO A 121 2.73 -4.70 -0.20
CA PRO A 121 4.07 -5.16 -0.58
C PRO A 121 4.71 -6.03 0.51
N THR A 122 5.58 -6.95 0.10
CA THR A 122 6.22 -7.94 1.00
C THR A 122 7.48 -7.40 1.70
N ASN A 123 8.02 -6.29 1.25
CA ASN A 123 9.27 -5.70 1.70
C ASN A 123 9.10 -4.57 2.73
N ILE A 124 7.92 -4.40 3.31
CA ILE A 124 7.65 -3.40 4.33
C ILE A 124 7.47 -4.08 5.68
N LEU A 125 8.29 -3.70 6.65
CA LEU A 125 8.23 -4.19 8.02
C LEU A 125 6.89 -3.78 8.66
N ARG A 126 6.20 -4.72 9.27
CA ARG A 126 4.92 -4.53 9.95
C ARG A 126 5.02 -4.85 11.43
N VAL A 127 4.10 -4.31 12.21
CA VAL A 127 3.94 -4.64 13.62
C VAL A 127 2.70 -5.50 13.79
N TYR A 128 2.88 -6.64 14.44
CA TYR A 128 1.81 -7.61 14.73
C TYR A 128 1.52 -7.57 16.23
N ILE A 129 0.25 -7.45 16.59
CA ILE A 129 -0.21 -7.35 17.96
C ILE A 129 -1.26 -8.43 18.18
N LYS A 130 -0.96 -9.38 19.05
CA LYS A 130 -1.88 -10.44 19.46
C LYS A 130 -2.37 -10.14 20.86
N PRO A 131 -3.63 -9.71 21.03
CA PRO A 131 -4.23 -9.52 22.34
C PRO A 131 -4.30 -10.84 23.11
N LEU A 132 -4.03 -10.83 24.42
CA LEU A 132 -4.01 -12.04 25.26
C LEU A 132 -5.35 -12.29 25.99
N ARG A 133 -6.11 -11.23 26.26
CA ARG A 133 -7.36 -11.31 27.03
C ARG A 133 -8.62 -11.10 26.20
N ARG A 134 -8.46 -10.54 25.01
CA ARG A 134 -9.55 -10.23 24.07
C ARG A 134 -9.22 -10.78 22.69
N THR A 135 -10.21 -10.92 21.83
CA THR A 135 -9.94 -11.25 20.43
C THR A 135 -9.48 -10.02 19.66
N ALA A 136 -8.58 -10.18 18.68
CA ALA A 136 -8.14 -9.09 17.83
C ALA A 136 -9.31 -8.40 17.11
N LYS A 137 -10.35 -9.16 16.75
CA LYS A 137 -11.57 -8.63 16.15
C LYS A 137 -12.29 -7.64 17.09
N ARG A 138 -12.42 -7.95 18.38
CA ARG A 138 -13.05 -7.06 19.35
C ARG A 138 -12.25 -5.78 19.54
N VAL A 139 -10.94 -5.89 19.67
CA VAL A 139 -10.06 -4.72 19.77
C VAL A 139 -10.19 -3.85 18.52
N TYR A 140 -10.19 -4.44 17.33
CA TYR A 140 -10.41 -3.73 16.08
C TYR A 140 -11.76 -2.99 16.05
N GLU A 141 -12.85 -3.67 16.46
CA GLU A 141 -14.20 -3.08 16.51
C GLU A 141 -14.27 -1.87 17.45
N ASP A 142 -13.56 -1.88 18.56
CA ASP A 142 -13.49 -0.75 19.49
C ASP A 142 -12.66 0.40 18.90
N LEU A 143 -11.53 0.10 18.26
CA LEU A 143 -10.66 1.08 17.63
C LEU A 143 -11.36 1.86 16.50
N ILE A 144 -12.18 1.21 15.68
CA ILE A 144 -12.91 1.90 14.60
C ILE A 144 -14.11 2.71 15.10
N ARG A 145 -14.57 2.50 16.35
CA ARG A 145 -15.68 3.25 16.97
C ARG A 145 -15.23 4.50 17.72
N LEU A 146 -13.93 4.71 17.87
CA LEU A 146 -13.40 5.92 18.50
C LEU A 146 -13.85 7.17 17.75
N SER A 147 -13.91 8.30 18.44
CA SER A 147 -14.20 9.61 17.81
C SER A 147 -13.18 9.96 16.72
N THR A 148 -11.93 9.55 16.90
CA THR A 148 -10.90 9.52 15.85
C THR A 148 -10.54 8.05 15.60
N PRO A 149 -11.12 7.42 14.58
CA PRO A 149 -10.96 5.98 14.37
C PRO A 149 -9.51 5.57 14.06
N VAL A 150 -9.12 4.41 14.59
CA VAL A 150 -7.84 3.76 14.28
C VAL A 150 -8.10 2.51 13.45
N TYR A 151 -7.68 2.53 12.19
CA TYR A 151 -7.82 1.40 11.27
C TYR A 151 -6.55 0.55 11.26
N THR A 152 -6.71 -0.74 11.52
CA THR A 152 -5.65 -1.76 11.40
C THR A 152 -6.10 -2.86 10.45
N HIS A 153 -5.19 -3.74 10.04
CA HIS A 153 -5.59 -4.99 9.40
C HIS A 153 -5.79 -6.08 10.46
N LEU A 154 -6.65 -7.05 10.15
CA LEU A 154 -6.79 -8.27 10.92
C LEU A 154 -6.10 -9.40 10.16
N ASP A 155 -5.22 -10.13 10.85
CA ASP A 155 -4.61 -11.36 10.38
C ASP A 155 -4.84 -12.45 11.44
N LYS A 156 -5.85 -13.28 11.20
CA LYS A 156 -6.31 -14.32 12.15
C LYS A 156 -6.65 -13.73 13.51
N ASP A 157 -5.81 -13.97 14.51
CA ASP A 157 -5.95 -13.51 15.90
C ASP A 157 -5.09 -12.28 16.22
N ARG A 158 -4.55 -11.59 15.21
CA ARG A 158 -3.65 -10.44 15.38
C ARG A 158 -4.18 -9.19 14.68
N LEU A 159 -3.91 -8.05 15.28
CA LEU A 159 -3.92 -6.76 14.59
C LEU A 159 -2.59 -6.58 13.86
N VAL A 160 -2.63 -6.00 12.68
CA VAL A 160 -1.43 -5.72 11.88
C VAL A 160 -1.38 -4.24 11.53
N ILE A 161 -0.29 -3.60 11.89
CA ILE A 161 -0.03 -2.20 11.54
C ILE A 161 0.93 -2.16 10.35
N ASN A 162 0.48 -1.51 9.27
CA ASN A 162 1.29 -1.22 8.10
C ASN A 162 1.64 0.28 8.11
N PRO A 163 2.93 0.66 8.15
CA PRO A 163 3.37 2.05 8.29
C PRO A 163 3.17 2.91 7.02
N GLN A 164 2.79 2.33 5.88
CA GLN A 164 2.73 3.05 4.59
C GLN A 164 1.83 4.29 4.60
N CYS A 165 0.76 4.25 5.38
CA CYS A 165 -0.24 5.34 5.44
C CYS A 165 -0.18 6.13 6.75
N LEU A 166 0.85 5.91 7.59
CA LEU A 166 1.01 6.58 8.86
C LEU A 166 1.97 7.78 8.78
N ASN A 167 1.61 8.85 9.45
CA ASN A 167 2.50 9.96 9.76
C ASN A 167 3.07 9.78 11.16
N GLU A 168 4.28 10.28 11.39
CA GLU A 168 4.94 10.15 12.69
C GLU A 168 4.14 10.75 13.85
N ALA A 169 3.42 11.85 13.61
CA ALA A 169 2.56 12.51 14.60
C ALA A 169 1.35 11.66 15.04
N GLU A 170 0.94 10.67 14.25
CA GLU A 170 -0.21 9.81 14.55
C GLU A 170 0.15 8.62 15.45
N ILE A 171 1.43 8.26 15.54
CA ILE A 171 1.90 7.03 16.21
C ILE A 171 1.55 7.02 17.70
N GLU A 172 1.79 8.13 18.40
CA GLU A 172 1.54 8.19 19.85
C GLU A 172 0.05 8.02 20.16
N TYR A 173 -0.82 8.72 19.42
CA TYR A 173 -2.26 8.56 19.57
C TYR A 173 -2.69 7.13 19.26
N MET A 174 -2.28 6.59 18.12
CA MET A 174 -2.62 5.23 17.71
C MET A 174 -2.19 4.19 18.73
N CYS A 175 -0.96 4.25 19.21
CA CYS A 175 -0.44 3.30 20.19
C CYS A 175 -1.19 3.41 21.53
N LYS A 176 -1.50 4.62 21.99
CA LYS A 176 -2.28 4.85 23.20
C LYS A 176 -3.67 4.23 23.09
N GLU A 177 -4.37 4.44 21.98
CA GLU A 177 -5.71 3.90 21.80
C GLU A 177 -5.71 2.37 21.64
N ILE A 178 -4.67 1.80 21.02
CA ILE A 178 -4.47 0.35 20.99
C ILE A 178 -4.31 -0.20 22.41
N ILE A 179 -3.45 0.41 23.23
CA ILE A 179 -3.23 0.02 24.62
C ILE A 179 -4.54 0.07 25.43
N ASN A 180 -5.31 1.14 25.29
CA ASN A 180 -6.58 1.32 25.98
C ASN A 180 -7.64 0.27 25.58
N SER A 181 -7.51 -0.29 24.38
CA SER A 181 -8.46 -1.26 23.82
C SER A 181 -8.05 -2.72 24.04
N LEU A 182 -6.82 -3.01 24.50
CA LEU A 182 -6.34 -4.35 24.83
C LEU A 182 -6.95 -4.88 26.10
#